data_bd0f8571958367c9b6bfea124cd75d14
#
_entry.id   bd0f8571958367c9b6bfea124cd75d14
#
_cell.length_a   1.000
_cell.length_b   1.000
_cell.length_c   1.000
_cell.angle_alpha   90.00
_cell.angle_beta   90.00
_cell.angle_gamma   90.00
#
_symmetry.space_group_name_H-M   'P 1'
#
loop_
_entity.id
_entity.type
_entity.pdbx_description
1 polymer ?
#
loop_
_entity_poly.entity_id
_entity_poly.type
_entity_poly.pdbx_seq_one_letter_code
_entity_poly.pdbx_strand_id
1 'polypeptide(L)'
;MNIKRKEIIKNEIKYYLKYDNVLTPNEKDNFINKLFVEKLNDYENLIFDYFYSHSDDDGNIISLESFLLYNKKEEEKYRKINDIFLKQLFKDNKPLMFFDVDNTITNYGKLSEEKRQYIKNFNQKDRIILSTGKAYEAIMDVVSACELQDSLASCLNGSVLAEKNKFIMLNGIGNVSKQLIEEIEKTDIEYIYYYVDGAYSKKELNEKNTTWMQKYNEYYTINENIDFDKVIKILTFVFDDEKDKENKIKEIADKYQDLVSLRTGYHCYEILRYDQHKGNTVKLISEKLGKYYRLSIGVGDSMNDLKMLEYVGKGYVVDTVSEELGVYNFEKLNKNRDIDIVEIIEKYK
;
A
#
# COMPACT_ATOMS: atom_id res chain seq x y z
N MET A 1 -12.98 17.21 18.92
CA MET A 1 -12.08 18.14 18.18
C MET A 1 -12.22 19.54 18.75
N ASN A 2 -11.13 20.24 19.04
CA ASN A 2 -11.15 21.59 19.59
C ASN A 2 -11.67 22.58 18.52
N ILE A 3 -12.81 23.22 18.80
CA ILE A 3 -13.48 24.15 17.87
C ILE A 3 -12.53 25.30 17.44
N LYS A 4 -11.72 25.81 18.37
CA LYS A 4 -10.76 26.87 18.11
C LYS A 4 -9.71 26.45 17.07
N ARG A 5 -9.16 25.24 17.18
CA ARG A 5 -8.18 24.70 16.25
C ARG A 5 -8.80 24.49 14.84
N LYS A 6 -10.05 24.06 14.77
CA LYS A 6 -10.80 23.93 13.51
C LYS A 6 -10.91 25.27 12.77
N GLU A 7 -11.22 26.33 13.46
CA GLU A 7 -11.33 27.67 12.86
C GLU A 7 -9.97 28.23 12.40
N ILE A 8 -8.89 27.95 13.14
CA ILE A 8 -7.53 28.36 12.74
C ILE A 8 -7.14 27.66 11.44
N ILE A 9 -7.33 26.34 11.35
CA ILE A 9 -7.01 25.57 10.14
C ILE A 9 -7.80 26.06 8.94
N LYS A 10 -9.08 26.36 9.10
CA LYS A 10 -9.91 26.93 8.02
C LYS A 10 -9.36 28.27 7.53
N ASN A 11 -8.93 29.13 8.44
CA ASN A 11 -8.35 30.42 8.08
C ASN A 11 -6.99 30.28 7.38
N GLU A 12 -6.16 29.34 7.79
CA GLU A 12 -4.91 29.01 7.10
C GLU A 12 -5.17 28.50 5.68
N ILE A 13 -6.09 27.56 5.48
CA ILE A 13 -6.50 27.09 4.15
C ILE A 13 -6.96 28.25 3.29
N LYS A 14 -7.78 29.18 3.84
CA LYS A 14 -8.23 30.39 3.15
C LYS A 14 -7.07 31.28 2.75
N TYR A 15 -6.07 31.44 3.61
CA TYR A 15 -4.87 32.21 3.31
C TYR A 15 -4.09 31.62 2.14
N TYR A 16 -3.85 30.30 2.14
CA TYR A 16 -3.14 29.62 1.05
C TYR A 16 -3.89 29.71 -0.29
N LEU A 17 -5.21 29.54 -0.30
CA LEU A 17 -6.03 29.67 -1.50
C LEU A 17 -5.95 31.05 -2.13
N LYS A 18 -5.65 32.10 -1.36
CA LYS A 18 -5.46 33.46 -1.90
C LYS A 18 -4.27 33.55 -2.85
N TYR A 19 -3.22 32.75 -2.61
CA TYR A 19 -1.99 32.75 -3.43
C TYR A 19 -1.95 31.64 -4.48
N ASP A 20 -2.98 30.80 -4.52
CA ASP A 20 -3.07 29.76 -5.52
C ASP A 20 -3.45 30.34 -6.90
N ASN A 21 -2.78 29.84 -7.95
CA ASN A 21 -2.98 30.26 -9.34
C ASN A 21 -3.68 29.20 -10.20
N VAL A 22 -4.05 28.05 -9.65
CA VAL A 22 -4.66 26.92 -10.37
C VAL A 22 -6.17 27.02 -10.40
N LEU A 23 -6.75 27.57 -9.33
CA LEU A 23 -8.19 27.69 -9.15
C LEU A 23 -8.71 29.04 -9.62
N THR A 24 -9.86 29.02 -10.26
CA THR A 24 -10.60 30.24 -10.55
C THR A 24 -11.13 30.88 -9.26
N PRO A 25 -11.39 32.20 -9.24
CA PRO A 25 -11.98 32.87 -8.09
C PRO A 25 -13.26 32.20 -7.57
N ASN A 26 -14.13 31.76 -8.48
CA ASN A 26 -15.40 31.09 -8.12
C ASN A 26 -15.16 29.70 -7.47
N GLU A 27 -14.15 28.96 -7.92
CA GLU A 27 -13.79 27.67 -7.31
C GLU A 27 -13.24 27.88 -5.89
N LYS A 28 -12.42 28.93 -5.67
CA LYS A 28 -11.93 29.32 -4.34
C LYS A 28 -13.05 29.73 -3.41
N ASP A 29 -13.95 30.56 -3.87
CA ASP A 29 -15.08 31.07 -3.06
C ASP A 29 -16.03 29.91 -2.70
N ASN A 30 -16.32 29.03 -3.62
CA ASN A 30 -17.16 27.84 -3.37
C ASN A 30 -16.54 26.92 -2.31
N PHE A 31 -15.24 26.71 -2.37
CA PHE A 31 -14.55 25.88 -1.39
C PHE A 31 -14.50 26.55 -0.01
N ILE A 32 -14.17 27.85 0.05
CA ILE A 32 -14.18 28.62 1.28
C ILE A 32 -15.55 28.56 1.92
N ASN A 33 -16.62 28.76 1.16
CA ASN A 33 -17.99 28.71 1.65
C ASN A 33 -18.35 27.33 2.21
N LYS A 34 -17.98 26.24 1.52
CA LYS A 34 -18.17 24.88 2.03
C LYS A 34 -17.46 24.64 3.36
N LEU A 35 -16.19 25.08 3.47
CA LEU A 35 -15.41 24.94 4.71
C LEU A 35 -16.05 25.67 5.92
N PHE A 36 -16.76 26.78 5.69
CA PHE A 36 -17.27 27.61 6.76
C PHE A 36 -18.75 27.37 7.10
N VAL A 37 -19.57 26.89 6.17
CA VAL A 37 -21.04 26.94 6.30
C VAL A 37 -21.67 25.56 6.49
N GLU A 38 -21.09 24.46 5.99
CA GLU A 38 -21.78 23.18 5.89
C GLU A 38 -21.16 22.06 6.72
N LYS A 39 -21.98 21.01 6.94
CA LYS A 39 -21.52 19.73 7.44
C LYS A 39 -20.66 19.08 6.34
N LEU A 40 -19.36 18.95 6.59
CA LEU A 40 -18.42 18.32 5.67
C LEU A 40 -18.87 16.88 5.37
N ASN A 41 -18.83 16.48 4.11
CA ASN A 41 -18.95 15.06 3.74
C ASN A 41 -17.70 14.28 4.14
N ASP A 42 -17.72 12.97 3.99
CA ASP A 42 -16.60 12.13 4.45
C ASP A 42 -15.30 12.39 3.71
N TYR A 43 -15.36 12.77 2.44
CA TYR A 43 -14.16 13.16 1.70
C TYR A 43 -13.60 14.52 2.14
N GLU A 44 -14.46 15.49 2.35
CA GLU A 44 -14.08 16.81 2.89
C GLU A 44 -13.52 16.69 4.31
N ASN A 45 -14.03 15.76 5.12
CA ASN A 45 -13.45 15.41 6.40
C ASN A 45 -12.07 14.78 6.26
N LEU A 46 -11.85 13.91 5.26
CA LEU A 46 -10.53 13.34 4.98
C LEU A 46 -9.50 14.45 4.68
N ILE A 47 -9.87 15.44 3.88
CA ILE A 47 -9.04 16.61 3.58
C ILE A 47 -8.76 17.39 4.88
N PHE A 48 -9.80 17.64 5.66
CA PHE A 48 -9.68 18.38 6.90
C PHE A 48 -8.80 17.64 7.92
N ASP A 49 -8.96 16.33 8.06
CA ASP A 49 -8.17 15.48 8.94
C ASP A 49 -6.69 15.47 8.52
N TYR A 50 -6.41 15.51 7.21
CA TYR A 50 -5.05 15.68 6.71
C TYR A 50 -4.42 16.97 7.20
N PHE A 51 -5.07 18.12 7.01
CA PHE A 51 -4.55 19.39 7.50
C PHE A 51 -4.44 19.44 9.03
N TYR A 52 -5.40 18.83 9.71
CA TYR A 52 -5.39 18.77 11.17
C TYR A 52 -4.23 17.94 11.72
N SER A 53 -3.93 16.81 11.13
CA SER A 53 -2.81 15.94 11.55
C SER A 53 -1.43 16.56 11.29
N HIS A 54 -1.35 17.55 10.38
CA HIS A 54 -0.11 18.24 10.03
C HIS A 54 -0.03 19.66 10.61
N SER A 55 -0.88 20.00 11.57
CA SER A 55 -0.83 21.25 12.31
C SER A 55 -0.29 21.04 13.72
N ASP A 56 0.39 22.06 14.28
CA ASP A 56 0.76 22.09 15.70
C ASP A 56 -0.45 22.35 16.61
N ASP A 57 -0.24 22.39 17.92
CA ASP A 57 -1.31 22.60 18.90
C ASP A 57 -1.95 23.99 18.81
N ASP A 58 -1.25 24.96 18.25
CA ASP A 58 -1.73 26.32 17.97
C ASP A 58 -2.49 26.40 16.63
N GLY A 59 -2.47 25.31 15.82
CA GLY A 59 -3.16 25.22 14.55
C GLY A 59 -2.32 25.66 13.35
N ASN A 60 -1.02 25.98 13.53
CA ASN A 60 -0.13 26.30 12.43
C ASN A 60 0.15 25.03 11.61
N ILE A 61 0.08 25.11 10.30
CA ILE A 61 0.29 23.96 9.42
C ILE A 61 1.77 23.79 9.14
N ILE A 62 2.45 23.01 9.98
CA ILE A 62 3.91 22.81 9.93
C ILE A 62 4.37 22.15 8.64
N SER A 63 3.61 21.19 8.12
CA SER A 63 4.02 20.43 6.92
C SER A 63 3.55 21.08 5.61
N LEU A 64 2.51 21.90 5.62
CA LEU A 64 2.09 22.64 4.42
C LEU A 64 3.07 23.77 4.09
N GLU A 65 3.63 24.46 5.06
CA GLU A 65 4.69 25.45 4.85
C GLU A 65 5.96 24.82 4.25
N SER A 66 6.40 23.69 4.78
CA SER A 66 7.51 22.95 4.18
C SER A 66 7.14 22.36 2.81
N PHE A 67 5.86 22.11 2.58
CA PHE A 67 5.33 21.54 1.36
C PHE A 67 5.03 22.60 0.27
N LEU A 68 4.62 23.81 0.67
CA LEU A 68 4.19 24.87 -0.26
C LEU A 68 5.22 26.01 -0.43
N LEU A 69 6.16 26.22 0.49
CA LEU A 69 6.92 27.49 0.54
C LEU A 69 8.45 27.39 0.58
N TYR A 70 9.10 26.26 0.87
CA TYR A 70 10.53 26.34 1.23
C TYR A 70 11.48 25.34 0.56
N ASN A 71 11.57 25.32 -0.77
CA ASN A 71 12.86 24.97 -1.38
C ASN A 71 12.97 25.47 -2.83
N LYS A 72 13.66 26.57 -3.05
CA LYS A 72 13.91 27.14 -4.38
C LYS A 72 14.54 26.15 -5.38
N LYS A 73 15.22 25.10 -4.90
CA LYS A 73 15.81 24.03 -5.75
C LYS A 73 14.82 22.97 -6.20
N GLU A 74 13.67 22.82 -5.53
CA GLU A 74 12.62 21.85 -5.85
C GLU A 74 11.29 22.51 -6.22
N GLU A 75 11.29 23.80 -6.54
CA GLU A 75 10.08 24.60 -6.77
C GLU A 75 9.16 24.00 -7.84
N GLU A 76 9.72 23.47 -8.91
CA GLU A 76 8.94 22.89 -10.01
C GLU A 76 8.26 21.57 -9.58
N LYS A 77 8.95 20.75 -8.79
CA LYS A 77 8.40 19.48 -8.25
C LYS A 77 7.28 19.77 -7.24
N TYR A 78 7.47 20.74 -6.35
CA TYR A 78 6.45 21.15 -5.39
C TYR A 78 5.25 21.80 -6.06
N ARG A 79 5.47 22.60 -7.10
CA ARG A 79 4.39 23.18 -7.90
C ARG A 79 3.54 22.10 -8.54
N LYS A 80 4.16 21.07 -9.15
CA LYS A 80 3.45 19.93 -9.75
C LYS A 80 2.64 19.14 -8.73
N ILE A 81 3.19 18.88 -7.55
CA ILE A 81 2.50 18.18 -6.46
C ILE A 81 1.33 19.02 -5.95
N ASN A 82 1.54 20.31 -5.77
CA ASN A 82 0.49 21.24 -5.35
C ASN A 82 -0.64 21.32 -6.41
N ASP A 83 -0.30 21.36 -7.68
CA ASP A 83 -1.29 21.33 -8.77
C ASP A 83 -2.12 20.05 -8.76
N ILE A 84 -1.49 18.90 -8.53
CA ILE A 84 -2.18 17.59 -8.40
C ILE A 84 -3.11 17.63 -7.18
N PHE A 85 -2.62 18.08 -6.05
CA PHE A 85 -3.38 18.19 -4.81
C PHE A 85 -4.61 19.07 -4.98
N LEU A 86 -4.44 20.28 -5.51
CA LEU A 86 -5.52 21.23 -5.72
C LEU A 86 -6.54 20.73 -6.75
N LYS A 87 -6.07 20.10 -7.84
CA LYS A 87 -6.98 19.50 -8.84
C LYS A 87 -7.84 18.41 -8.22
N GLN A 88 -7.27 17.52 -7.43
CA GLN A 88 -8.03 16.48 -6.74
C GLN A 88 -9.02 17.08 -5.76
N LEU A 89 -8.60 18.05 -4.95
CA LEU A 89 -9.41 18.71 -3.94
C LEU A 89 -10.66 19.36 -4.53
N PHE A 90 -10.57 19.94 -5.72
CA PHE A 90 -11.61 20.80 -6.29
C PHE A 90 -12.31 20.24 -7.51
N LYS A 91 -11.66 19.38 -8.29
CA LYS A 91 -12.21 18.86 -9.55
C LYS A 91 -12.59 17.40 -9.49
N ASP A 92 -11.95 16.64 -8.61
CA ASP A 92 -12.17 15.21 -8.47
C ASP A 92 -12.06 14.82 -6.99
N ASN A 93 -13.17 14.90 -6.32
CA ASN A 93 -13.30 14.66 -4.88
C ASN A 93 -13.52 13.18 -4.53
N LYS A 94 -12.84 12.25 -5.25
CA LYS A 94 -12.96 10.82 -5.00
C LYS A 94 -11.58 10.21 -4.73
N PRO A 95 -11.36 9.66 -3.52
CA PRO A 95 -10.05 9.09 -3.16
C PRO A 95 -9.75 7.81 -3.91
N LEU A 96 -8.48 7.50 -4.11
CA LEU A 96 -8.04 6.13 -4.40
C LEU A 96 -8.16 5.28 -3.15
N MET A 97 -8.46 4.01 -3.33
CA MET A 97 -8.67 3.04 -2.26
C MET A 97 -7.68 1.89 -2.43
N PHE A 98 -6.70 1.81 -1.54
CA PHE A 98 -5.69 0.77 -1.52
C PHE A 98 -6.11 -0.32 -0.55
N PHE A 99 -6.34 -1.52 -1.06
CA PHE A 99 -6.73 -2.66 -0.26
C PHE A 99 -5.64 -3.74 -0.30
N ASP A 100 -5.21 -4.19 0.86
CA ASP A 100 -4.54 -5.46 0.93
C ASP A 100 -5.48 -6.60 0.51
N VAL A 101 -4.93 -7.73 0.08
CA VAL A 101 -5.72 -8.85 -0.44
C VAL A 101 -5.98 -9.90 0.63
N ASP A 102 -4.90 -10.47 1.19
CA ASP A 102 -5.00 -11.58 2.14
C ASP A 102 -5.51 -11.09 3.49
N ASN A 103 -6.55 -11.74 4.02
CA ASN A 103 -7.23 -11.33 5.26
C ASN A 103 -7.79 -9.90 5.27
N THR A 104 -7.77 -9.19 4.15
CA THR A 104 -8.41 -7.88 3.97
C THR A 104 -9.57 -7.99 2.98
N ILE A 105 -9.33 -8.10 1.67
CA ILE A 105 -10.39 -8.41 0.70
C ILE A 105 -10.89 -9.83 0.92
N THR A 106 -9.98 -10.81 0.99
CA THR A 106 -10.31 -12.18 1.37
C THR A 106 -10.28 -12.35 2.88
N ASN A 107 -10.93 -13.39 3.37
CA ASN A 107 -10.86 -13.82 4.77
C ASN A 107 -10.44 -15.29 4.79
N TYR A 108 -9.22 -15.58 5.28
CA TYR A 108 -8.59 -16.92 5.19
C TYR A 108 -8.65 -17.50 3.77
N GLY A 109 -8.28 -16.70 2.77
CA GLY A 109 -8.27 -17.08 1.36
C GLY A 109 -9.64 -17.14 0.69
N LYS A 110 -10.73 -16.77 1.38
CA LYS A 110 -12.09 -16.78 0.82
C LYS A 110 -12.60 -15.36 0.60
N LEU A 111 -13.05 -15.07 -0.61
CA LEU A 111 -13.78 -13.86 -0.96
C LEU A 111 -15.27 -14.09 -0.68
N SER A 112 -15.89 -13.24 0.16
CA SER A 112 -17.34 -13.32 0.39
C SER A 112 -18.12 -12.93 -0.87
N GLU A 113 -19.31 -13.49 -1.02
CA GLU A 113 -20.17 -13.19 -2.17
C GLU A 113 -20.60 -11.73 -2.17
N GLU A 114 -20.83 -11.15 -1.00
CA GLU A 114 -21.21 -9.77 -0.80
C GLU A 114 -20.11 -8.81 -1.31
N LYS A 115 -18.86 -9.00 -0.88
CA LYS A 115 -17.71 -8.23 -1.36
C LYS A 115 -17.54 -8.39 -2.87
N ARG A 116 -17.58 -9.64 -3.35
CA ARG A 116 -17.43 -9.95 -4.77
C ARG A 116 -18.44 -9.20 -5.62
N GLN A 117 -19.72 -9.32 -5.30
CA GLN A 117 -20.80 -8.69 -6.06
C GLN A 117 -20.73 -7.16 -5.98
N TYR A 118 -20.40 -6.62 -4.80
CA TYR A 118 -20.28 -5.19 -4.65
C TYR A 118 -19.15 -4.61 -5.50
N ILE A 119 -17.94 -5.16 -5.39
CA ILE A 119 -16.76 -4.69 -6.15
C ILE A 119 -17.01 -4.88 -7.65
N LYS A 120 -17.56 -6.04 -8.06
CA LYS A 120 -17.90 -6.32 -9.45
C LYS A 120 -18.85 -5.27 -10.04
N ASN A 121 -19.83 -4.80 -9.29
CA ASN A 121 -20.84 -3.83 -9.74
C ASN A 121 -20.44 -2.37 -9.47
N PHE A 122 -19.29 -2.13 -8.85
CA PHE A 122 -18.82 -0.78 -8.59
C PHE A 122 -18.29 -0.10 -9.86
N ASN A 123 -18.90 1.03 -10.26
CA ASN A 123 -18.62 1.68 -11.57
C ASN A 123 -17.27 2.41 -11.63
N GLN A 124 -16.58 2.57 -10.53
CA GLN A 124 -15.30 3.30 -10.44
C GLN A 124 -14.19 2.36 -9.97
N LYS A 125 -14.09 1.21 -10.63
CA LYS A 125 -13.10 0.17 -10.31
C LYS A 125 -11.66 0.64 -10.43
N ASP A 126 -11.38 1.61 -11.29
CA ASP A 126 -10.08 2.29 -11.45
C ASP A 126 -9.59 2.98 -10.17
N ARG A 127 -10.49 3.21 -9.21
CA ARG A 127 -10.14 3.72 -7.88
C ARG A 127 -9.78 2.64 -6.87
N ILE A 128 -10.06 1.37 -7.17
CA ILE A 128 -9.72 0.22 -6.32
C ILE A 128 -8.36 -0.30 -6.73
N ILE A 129 -7.40 -0.21 -5.84
CA ILE A 129 -6.01 -0.64 -6.05
C ILE A 129 -5.74 -1.81 -5.12
N LEU A 130 -5.41 -2.97 -5.67
CA LEU A 130 -4.94 -4.10 -4.88
C LEU A 130 -3.48 -3.86 -4.48
N SER A 131 -3.13 -4.11 -3.23
CA SER A 131 -1.77 -3.94 -2.71
C SER A 131 -1.37 -5.16 -1.89
N THR A 132 -0.53 -6.03 -2.44
CA THR A 132 -0.25 -7.36 -1.88
C THR A 132 1.24 -7.68 -1.81
N GLY A 133 1.61 -8.56 -0.88
CA GLY A 133 2.93 -9.20 -0.83
C GLY A 133 3.12 -10.28 -1.90
N LYS A 134 2.04 -10.75 -2.51
CA LYS A 134 2.05 -11.81 -3.51
C LYS A 134 2.40 -11.31 -4.91
N ALA A 135 2.81 -12.25 -5.79
CA ALA A 135 2.85 -12.01 -7.22
C ALA A 135 1.44 -11.85 -7.80
N TYR A 136 1.31 -11.18 -8.95
CA TYR A 136 0.00 -10.89 -9.54
C TYR A 136 -0.79 -12.16 -9.89
N GLU A 137 -0.09 -13.21 -10.34
CA GLU A 137 -0.70 -14.51 -10.69
C GLU A 137 -1.40 -15.14 -9.49
N ALA A 138 -0.84 -14.96 -8.28
CA ALA A 138 -1.40 -15.55 -7.06
C ALA A 138 -2.68 -14.84 -6.55
N ILE A 139 -3.05 -13.70 -7.14
CA ILE A 139 -4.29 -12.97 -6.83
C ILE A 139 -5.28 -12.94 -8.01
N MET A 140 -5.01 -13.68 -9.09
CA MET A 140 -5.83 -13.65 -10.31
C MET A 140 -7.27 -14.16 -10.10
N ASP A 141 -7.50 -15.01 -9.13
CA ASP A 141 -8.83 -15.43 -8.71
C ASP A 141 -9.65 -14.27 -8.16
N VAL A 142 -9.07 -13.43 -7.31
CA VAL A 142 -9.71 -12.20 -6.78
C VAL A 142 -9.90 -11.17 -7.89
N VAL A 143 -8.85 -10.93 -8.69
CA VAL A 143 -8.89 -10.00 -9.84
C VAL A 143 -10.03 -10.37 -10.79
N SER A 144 -10.13 -11.65 -11.15
CA SER A 144 -11.15 -12.16 -12.08
C SER A 144 -12.54 -12.14 -11.46
N ALA A 145 -12.67 -12.57 -10.20
CA ALA A 145 -13.97 -12.60 -9.50
C ALA A 145 -14.58 -11.21 -9.34
N CYS A 146 -13.73 -10.19 -9.14
CA CYS A 146 -14.13 -8.78 -8.95
C CYS A 146 -14.11 -7.96 -10.25
N GLU A 147 -13.68 -8.53 -11.38
CA GLU A 147 -13.50 -7.83 -12.66
C GLU A 147 -12.57 -6.61 -12.56
N LEU A 148 -11.41 -6.81 -11.91
CA LEU A 148 -10.40 -5.76 -11.67
C LEU A 148 -9.22 -5.82 -12.65
N GLN A 149 -9.33 -6.49 -13.78
CA GLN A 149 -8.22 -6.68 -14.75
C GLN A 149 -7.68 -5.37 -15.33
N ASP A 150 -8.53 -4.33 -15.37
CA ASP A 150 -8.16 -3.00 -15.83
C ASP A 150 -7.67 -2.07 -14.71
N SER A 151 -7.80 -2.49 -13.46
CA SER A 151 -7.30 -1.74 -12.30
C SER A 151 -5.80 -1.92 -12.12
N LEU A 152 -5.15 -0.94 -11.51
CA LEU A 152 -3.75 -1.07 -11.11
C LEU A 152 -3.63 -1.99 -9.89
N ALA A 153 -2.54 -2.75 -9.82
CA ALA A 153 -2.19 -3.50 -8.62
C ALA A 153 -0.73 -3.30 -8.25
N SER A 154 -0.48 -3.22 -6.95
CA SER A 154 0.82 -3.20 -6.32
C SER A 154 1.13 -4.59 -5.80
N CYS A 155 2.12 -5.26 -6.38
CA CYS A 155 2.49 -6.64 -6.06
C CYS A 155 3.89 -6.71 -5.45
N LEU A 156 4.21 -7.87 -4.84
CA LEU A 156 5.51 -8.14 -4.22
C LEU A 156 5.95 -7.02 -3.26
N ASN A 157 5.06 -6.64 -2.32
CA ASN A 157 5.29 -5.57 -1.33
C ASN A 157 5.67 -4.22 -1.98
N GLY A 158 5.06 -3.88 -3.12
CA GLY A 158 5.32 -2.62 -3.78
C GLY A 158 6.52 -2.61 -4.73
N SER A 159 7.08 -3.77 -5.04
CA SER A 159 8.20 -3.89 -5.97
C SER A 159 7.78 -4.02 -7.43
N VAL A 160 6.53 -4.38 -7.66
CA VAL A 160 5.95 -4.54 -9.00
C VAL A 160 4.64 -3.78 -9.10
N LEU A 161 4.51 -2.99 -10.15
CA LEU A 161 3.25 -2.41 -10.58
C LEU A 161 2.69 -3.25 -11.73
N ALA A 162 1.49 -3.79 -11.54
CA ALA A 162 0.75 -4.49 -12.57
C ALA A 162 -0.33 -3.58 -13.17
N GLU A 163 -0.38 -3.52 -14.50
CA GLU A 163 -1.35 -2.75 -15.27
C GLU A 163 -1.72 -3.53 -16.55
N LYS A 164 -2.95 -4.00 -16.67
CA LYS A 164 -3.46 -4.67 -17.87
C LYS A 164 -2.51 -5.76 -18.41
N ASN A 165 -2.10 -6.68 -17.55
CA ASN A 165 -1.13 -7.74 -17.85
C ASN A 165 0.27 -7.26 -18.24
N LYS A 166 0.62 -6.00 -17.95
CA LYS A 166 1.97 -5.50 -18.02
C LYS A 166 2.53 -5.36 -16.62
N PHE A 167 3.75 -5.81 -16.44
CA PHE A 167 4.45 -5.77 -15.16
C PHE A 167 5.64 -4.82 -15.27
N ILE A 168 5.71 -3.88 -14.34
CA ILE A 168 6.83 -2.94 -14.24
C ILE A 168 7.54 -3.22 -12.94
N MET A 169 8.77 -3.70 -13.02
CA MET A 169 9.64 -3.82 -11.85
C MET A 169 10.07 -2.42 -11.42
N LEU A 170 9.81 -2.10 -10.18
CA LEU A 170 10.16 -0.81 -9.57
C LEU A 170 11.47 -0.90 -8.81
N ASN A 171 11.65 -1.98 -8.06
CA ASN A 171 12.90 -2.29 -7.39
C ASN A 171 12.99 -3.80 -7.08
N GLY A 172 14.18 -4.26 -6.66
CA GLY A 172 14.44 -5.65 -6.31
C GLY A 172 15.81 -5.83 -5.70
N ILE A 173 16.14 -7.03 -5.23
CA ILE A 173 17.45 -7.37 -4.68
C ILE A 173 18.52 -7.29 -5.76
N GLY A 174 18.20 -7.68 -6.99
CA GLY A 174 19.12 -7.65 -8.11
C GLY A 174 20.34 -8.58 -7.88
N ASN A 175 21.51 -8.18 -8.36
CA ASN A 175 22.75 -8.95 -8.33
C ASN A 175 23.23 -9.40 -6.94
N VAL A 176 22.80 -8.71 -5.87
CA VAL A 176 23.09 -9.13 -4.49
C VAL A 176 22.49 -10.49 -4.19
N SER A 177 21.40 -10.86 -4.88
CA SER A 177 20.73 -12.15 -4.74
C SER A 177 21.65 -13.33 -5.04
N LYS A 178 22.68 -13.17 -5.88
CA LYS A 178 23.65 -14.25 -6.18
C LYS A 178 24.36 -14.71 -4.93
N GLN A 179 25.01 -13.78 -4.23
CA GLN A 179 25.75 -14.09 -3.01
C GLN A 179 24.83 -14.58 -1.90
N LEU A 180 23.65 -13.98 -1.80
CA LEU A 180 22.62 -14.34 -0.83
C LEU A 180 22.13 -15.79 -1.03
N ILE A 181 21.83 -16.18 -2.26
CA ILE A 181 21.44 -17.54 -2.62
C ILE A 181 22.56 -18.52 -2.35
N GLU A 182 23.82 -18.21 -2.73
CA GLU A 182 24.98 -19.04 -2.43
C GLU A 182 25.19 -19.27 -0.93
N GLU A 183 24.82 -18.30 -0.08
CA GLU A 183 24.87 -18.48 1.37
C GLU A 183 23.70 -19.31 1.90
N ILE A 184 22.49 -19.13 1.39
CA ILE A 184 21.34 -19.95 1.76
C ILE A 184 21.56 -21.41 1.35
N GLU A 185 22.14 -21.66 0.17
CA GLU A 185 22.44 -23.02 -0.33
C GLU A 185 23.47 -23.79 0.50
N LYS A 186 24.25 -23.11 1.35
CA LYS A 186 25.14 -23.76 2.34
C LYS A 186 24.38 -24.26 3.57
N THR A 187 23.11 -23.97 3.65
CA THR A 187 22.21 -24.40 4.72
C THR A 187 21.26 -25.49 4.20
N ASP A 188 20.46 -26.03 5.11
CA ASP A 188 19.36 -26.95 4.79
C ASP A 188 18.02 -26.22 4.57
N ILE A 189 18.06 -24.89 4.45
CA ILE A 189 16.85 -24.05 4.28
C ILE A 189 16.44 -24.01 2.81
N GLU A 190 15.24 -24.43 2.52
CA GLU A 190 14.68 -24.29 1.18
C GLU A 190 14.22 -22.86 0.93
N TYR A 191 14.26 -22.45 -0.33
CA TYR A 191 13.89 -21.11 -0.74
C TYR A 191 13.26 -21.11 -2.14
N ILE A 192 12.49 -20.03 -2.41
CA ILE A 192 12.07 -19.62 -3.75
C ILE A 192 12.48 -18.17 -3.98
N TYR A 193 12.61 -17.77 -5.21
CA TYR A 193 12.88 -16.40 -5.60
C TYR A 193 11.81 -15.89 -6.56
N TYR A 194 11.61 -14.59 -6.57
CA TYR A 194 10.53 -13.97 -7.35
C TYR A 194 11.11 -13.07 -8.43
N TYR A 195 10.53 -13.21 -9.63
CA TYR A 195 10.58 -12.23 -10.71
C TYR A 195 9.25 -11.49 -10.80
N VAL A 196 9.13 -10.56 -11.77
CA VAL A 196 7.88 -9.80 -12.00
C VAL A 196 6.68 -10.68 -12.35
N ASP A 197 6.93 -11.82 -12.95
CA ASP A 197 5.96 -12.76 -13.51
C ASP A 197 5.71 -14.01 -12.64
N GLY A 198 6.30 -14.09 -11.45
CA GLY A 198 5.98 -15.20 -10.53
C GLY A 198 7.12 -15.67 -9.65
N ALA A 199 6.90 -16.82 -9.01
CA ALA A 199 7.83 -17.48 -8.12
C ALA A 199 8.59 -18.62 -8.82
N TYR A 200 9.85 -18.79 -8.46
CA TYR A 200 10.75 -19.78 -9.05
C TYR A 200 11.57 -20.50 -7.99
N SER A 201 11.94 -21.74 -8.27
CA SER A 201 12.89 -22.51 -7.46
C SER A 201 13.93 -23.18 -8.37
N LYS A 202 15.17 -23.33 -7.89
CA LYS A 202 16.20 -24.08 -8.62
C LYS A 202 15.90 -25.58 -8.70
N LYS A 203 15.16 -26.12 -7.75
CA LYS A 203 14.83 -27.53 -7.60
C LYS A 203 13.43 -27.70 -7.04
N GLU A 204 12.93 -28.92 -7.09
CA GLU A 204 11.70 -29.26 -6.38
C GLU A 204 11.81 -29.00 -4.87
N LEU A 205 10.80 -28.38 -4.31
CA LEU A 205 10.66 -28.22 -2.87
C LEU A 205 10.17 -29.53 -2.25
N ASN A 206 10.44 -29.72 -0.97
CA ASN A 206 9.86 -30.83 -0.23
C ASN A 206 8.33 -30.76 -0.20
N GLU A 207 7.69 -31.85 0.12
CA GLU A 207 6.21 -31.98 0.13
C GLU A 207 5.56 -30.97 1.09
N LYS A 208 6.16 -30.73 2.28
CA LYS A 208 5.65 -29.79 3.26
C LYS A 208 5.60 -28.37 2.73
N ASN A 209 6.66 -27.90 2.08
CA ASN A 209 6.76 -26.55 1.52
C ASN A 209 5.88 -26.38 0.29
N THR A 210 5.81 -27.39 -0.58
CA THR A 210 4.91 -27.39 -1.73
C THR A 210 3.44 -27.33 -1.29
N THR A 211 3.05 -28.12 -0.29
CA THR A 211 1.70 -28.10 0.27
C THR A 211 1.35 -26.75 0.89
N TRP A 212 2.33 -26.13 1.58
CA TRP A 212 2.15 -24.80 2.14
C TRP A 212 1.89 -23.76 1.03
N MET A 213 2.68 -23.73 -0.03
CA MET A 213 2.46 -22.82 -1.17
C MET A 213 1.07 -22.99 -1.79
N GLN A 214 0.68 -24.22 -2.07
CA GLN A 214 -0.64 -24.53 -2.63
C GLN A 214 -1.79 -24.04 -1.75
N LYS A 215 -1.65 -24.19 -0.43
CA LYS A 215 -2.64 -23.70 0.54
C LYS A 215 -2.87 -22.19 0.44
N TYR A 216 -1.84 -21.41 0.09
CA TYR A 216 -1.91 -19.96 -0.07
C TYR A 216 -2.08 -19.53 -1.54
N ASN A 217 -2.45 -20.46 -2.41
CA ASN A 217 -2.65 -20.22 -3.84
C ASN A 217 -1.39 -19.66 -4.52
N GLU A 218 -0.22 -20.07 -4.03
CA GLU A 218 1.07 -19.75 -4.63
C GLU A 218 1.66 -20.99 -5.31
N TYR A 219 2.27 -20.76 -6.48
CA TYR A 219 2.89 -21.80 -7.29
C TYR A 219 4.27 -21.33 -7.71
N TYR A 220 5.16 -22.28 -7.99
CA TYR A 220 6.50 -21.96 -8.47
C TYR A 220 6.83 -22.76 -9.74
N THR A 221 7.73 -22.21 -10.53
CA THR A 221 8.30 -22.86 -11.69
C THR A 221 9.76 -23.26 -11.41
N ILE A 222 10.17 -24.43 -11.83
CA ILE A 222 11.57 -24.85 -11.71
C ILE A 222 12.37 -24.07 -12.75
N ASN A 223 13.41 -23.35 -12.28
CA ASN A 223 14.35 -22.63 -13.12
C ASN A 223 15.75 -22.66 -12.49
N GLU A 224 16.60 -23.53 -13.03
CA GLU A 224 17.98 -23.68 -12.56
C GLU A 224 18.88 -22.48 -12.93
N ASN A 225 18.52 -21.74 -13.99
CA ASN A 225 19.29 -20.63 -14.52
C ASN A 225 18.74 -19.29 -14.02
N ILE A 226 19.24 -18.85 -12.87
CA ILE A 226 18.77 -17.60 -12.24
C ILE A 226 19.36 -16.39 -12.97
N ASP A 227 18.48 -15.50 -13.45
CA ASP A 227 18.84 -14.14 -13.85
C ASP A 227 18.84 -13.24 -12.60
N PHE A 228 20.01 -13.14 -11.96
CA PHE A 228 20.13 -12.46 -10.68
C PHE A 228 19.74 -10.97 -10.74
N ASP A 229 19.88 -10.31 -11.88
CA ASP A 229 19.47 -8.91 -12.07
C ASP A 229 17.95 -8.71 -11.91
N LYS A 230 17.18 -9.75 -12.16
CA LYS A 230 15.72 -9.72 -12.10
C LYS A 230 15.13 -10.20 -10.78
N VAL A 231 15.97 -10.67 -9.84
CA VAL A 231 15.44 -11.15 -8.55
C VAL A 231 14.89 -9.97 -7.73
N ILE A 232 13.62 -10.07 -7.40
CA ILE A 232 12.91 -9.06 -6.63
C ILE A 232 13.02 -9.30 -5.14
N LYS A 233 12.71 -10.52 -4.70
CA LYS A 233 12.81 -10.97 -3.31
C LYS A 233 13.07 -12.47 -3.25
N ILE A 234 13.49 -12.95 -2.10
CA ILE A 234 13.66 -14.37 -1.80
C ILE A 234 12.75 -14.71 -0.62
N LEU A 235 12.01 -15.81 -0.72
CA LEU A 235 11.24 -16.36 0.38
C LEU A 235 11.90 -17.67 0.83
N THR A 236 12.18 -17.77 2.12
CA THR A 236 12.78 -18.94 2.74
C THR A 236 11.77 -19.64 3.64
N PHE A 237 11.79 -20.97 3.64
CA PHE A 237 10.88 -21.77 4.45
C PHE A 237 11.53 -22.10 5.80
N VAL A 238 11.01 -21.45 6.86
CA VAL A 238 11.48 -21.60 8.25
C VAL A 238 10.27 -21.70 9.15
N PHE A 239 10.06 -22.87 9.74
CA PHE A 239 8.91 -23.12 10.60
C PHE A 239 9.12 -22.57 12.01
N ASP A 240 8.02 -22.42 12.79
CA ASP A 240 8.03 -21.77 14.10
C ASP A 240 8.93 -22.46 15.14
N ASP A 241 9.16 -23.75 15.00
CA ASP A 241 10.02 -24.57 15.85
C ASP A 241 11.50 -24.56 15.42
N GLU A 242 11.83 -23.93 14.29
CA GLU A 242 13.18 -23.91 13.69
C GLU A 242 13.95 -22.62 14.00
N LYS A 243 14.08 -22.24 15.26
CA LYS A 243 14.75 -20.99 15.68
C LYS A 243 16.19 -20.84 15.19
N ASP A 244 16.92 -21.94 15.06
CA ASP A 244 18.29 -21.90 14.56
C ASP A 244 18.32 -21.47 13.08
N LYS A 245 17.37 -21.95 12.28
CA LYS A 245 17.23 -21.54 10.89
C LYS A 245 16.78 -20.08 10.78
N GLU A 246 15.85 -19.66 11.65
CA GLU A 246 15.43 -18.25 11.74
C GLU A 246 16.62 -17.33 11.99
N ASN A 247 17.43 -17.63 13.02
CA ASN A 247 18.62 -16.87 13.34
C ASN A 247 19.59 -16.85 12.16
N LYS A 248 19.75 -18.00 11.50
CA LYS A 248 20.64 -18.11 10.34
C LYS A 248 20.21 -17.24 9.18
N ILE A 249 18.91 -17.18 8.85
CA ILE A 249 18.40 -16.31 7.78
C ILE A 249 18.59 -14.83 8.14
N LYS A 250 18.35 -14.45 9.39
CA LYS A 250 18.63 -13.08 9.86
C LYS A 250 20.12 -12.74 9.75
N GLU A 251 21.00 -13.60 10.22
CA GLU A 251 22.45 -13.41 10.08
C GLU A 251 22.91 -13.28 8.63
N ILE A 252 22.30 -14.03 7.71
CA ILE A 252 22.61 -13.93 6.28
C ILE A 252 22.14 -12.58 5.74
N ALA A 253 20.91 -12.18 6.02
CA ALA A 253 20.37 -10.91 5.54
C ALA A 253 21.10 -9.69 6.11
N ASP A 254 21.46 -9.72 7.40
CA ASP A 254 22.14 -8.62 8.12
C ASP A 254 23.55 -8.30 7.59
N LYS A 255 24.15 -9.20 6.81
CA LYS A 255 25.42 -8.91 6.12
C LYS A 255 25.29 -7.88 5.02
N TYR A 256 24.07 -7.62 4.55
CA TYR A 256 23.79 -6.74 3.42
C TYR A 256 23.00 -5.52 3.90
N GLN A 257 23.65 -4.36 3.87
CA GLN A 257 23.11 -3.11 4.43
C GLN A 257 21.73 -2.71 3.87
N ASP A 258 21.45 -3.07 2.62
CA ASP A 258 20.22 -2.70 1.92
C ASP A 258 19.11 -3.75 2.00
N LEU A 259 19.34 -4.85 2.72
CA LEU A 259 18.38 -5.94 2.85
C LEU A 259 17.80 -6.01 4.26
N VAL A 260 16.60 -6.55 4.33
CA VAL A 260 15.92 -6.92 5.58
C VAL A 260 15.32 -8.31 5.43
N SER A 261 15.26 -9.04 6.54
CA SER A 261 14.50 -10.27 6.63
C SER A 261 13.22 -10.00 7.42
N LEU A 262 12.07 -10.24 6.81
CA LEU A 262 10.75 -10.05 7.43
C LEU A 262 10.03 -11.39 7.54
N ARG A 263 9.48 -11.66 8.72
CA ARG A 263 8.62 -12.82 8.90
C ARG A 263 7.28 -12.57 8.21
N THR A 264 6.86 -13.50 7.36
CA THR A 264 5.58 -13.48 6.68
C THR A 264 4.82 -14.77 6.96
N GLY A 265 3.67 -14.64 7.61
CA GLY A 265 2.92 -15.81 8.07
C GLY A 265 3.70 -16.66 9.10
N TYR A 266 3.23 -17.89 9.31
CA TYR A 266 3.76 -18.77 10.38
C TYR A 266 5.02 -19.56 9.99
N HIS A 267 5.46 -19.51 8.71
CA HIS A 267 6.42 -20.50 8.23
C HIS A 267 7.44 -19.94 7.22
N CYS A 268 7.52 -18.62 7.05
CA CYS A 268 8.38 -18.06 6.02
C CYS A 268 9.06 -16.76 6.47
N TYR A 269 10.26 -16.55 5.93
CA TYR A 269 10.95 -15.27 5.97
C TYR A 269 11.15 -14.76 4.54
N GLU A 270 10.73 -13.54 4.29
CA GLU A 270 11.06 -12.82 3.06
C GLU A 270 12.35 -12.03 3.26
N ILE A 271 13.29 -12.18 2.34
CA ILE A 271 14.45 -11.31 2.23
C ILE A 271 14.22 -10.38 1.04
N LEU A 272 14.19 -9.09 1.32
CA LEU A 272 13.91 -8.04 0.35
C LEU A 272 14.73 -6.78 0.69
N ARG A 273 14.72 -5.80 -0.19
CA ARG A 273 15.35 -4.52 0.13
C ARG A 273 14.56 -3.79 1.21
N TYR A 274 15.23 -3.06 2.10
CA TYR A 274 14.58 -2.29 3.18
C TYR A 274 13.61 -1.23 2.67
N ASP A 275 13.78 -0.74 1.44
CA ASP A 275 12.93 0.25 0.79
C ASP A 275 11.79 -0.37 -0.06
N GLN A 276 11.65 -1.71 -0.06
CA GLN A 276 10.51 -2.40 -0.67
C GLN A 276 9.35 -2.46 0.32
N HIS A 277 8.37 -1.60 0.12
CA HIS A 277 7.14 -1.61 0.92
C HIS A 277 5.95 -1.05 0.14
N LYS A 278 4.75 -1.47 0.51
CA LYS A 278 3.49 -1.08 -0.13
C LYS A 278 3.26 0.45 -0.22
N GLY A 279 3.86 1.23 0.70
CA GLY A 279 3.75 2.69 0.69
C GLY A 279 4.39 3.37 -0.53
N ASN A 280 5.44 2.78 -1.13
CA ASN A 280 6.08 3.36 -2.32
C ASN A 280 5.11 3.41 -3.51
N THR A 281 4.32 2.36 -3.69
CA THR A 281 3.33 2.31 -4.77
C THR A 281 2.13 3.20 -4.53
N VAL A 282 1.80 3.52 -3.28
CA VAL A 282 0.75 4.52 -2.98
C VAL A 282 1.09 5.86 -3.64
N LYS A 283 2.32 6.35 -3.48
CA LYS A 283 2.76 7.59 -4.15
C LYS A 283 2.76 7.45 -5.67
N LEU A 284 3.44 6.42 -6.18
CA LEU A 284 3.62 6.21 -7.61
C LEU A 284 2.28 6.07 -8.36
N ILE A 285 1.38 5.25 -7.85
CA ILE A 285 0.05 5.05 -8.45
C ILE A 285 -0.77 6.32 -8.37
N SER A 286 -0.74 7.01 -7.25
CA SER A 286 -1.47 8.27 -7.10
C SER A 286 -0.96 9.32 -8.10
N GLU A 287 0.35 9.50 -8.24
CA GLU A 287 0.95 10.41 -9.22
C GLU A 287 0.58 10.03 -10.67
N LYS A 288 0.67 8.73 -11.00
CA LYS A 288 0.29 8.20 -12.32
C LYS A 288 -1.16 8.53 -12.67
N LEU A 289 -2.06 8.46 -11.70
CA LEU A 289 -3.48 8.76 -11.86
C LEU A 289 -3.83 10.24 -11.64
N GLY A 290 -2.84 11.11 -11.44
CA GLY A 290 -3.06 12.52 -11.17
C GLY A 290 -3.77 12.81 -9.84
N LYS A 291 -3.56 11.94 -8.84
CA LYS A 291 -4.15 12.03 -7.49
C LYS A 291 -3.08 12.38 -6.46
N TYR A 292 -3.48 13.07 -5.40
CA TYR A 292 -2.58 13.30 -4.28
C TYR A 292 -2.69 12.15 -3.27
N TYR A 293 -1.59 11.45 -3.04
CA TYR A 293 -1.59 10.20 -2.27
C TYR A 293 -2.14 10.34 -0.83
N ARG A 294 -1.98 11.53 -0.20
CA ARG A 294 -2.55 11.81 1.13
C ARG A 294 -4.07 12.04 1.12
N LEU A 295 -4.71 12.05 -0.03
CA LEU A 295 -6.15 12.07 -0.17
C LEU A 295 -6.69 10.69 -0.60
N SER A 296 -5.93 9.63 -0.36
CA SER A 296 -6.33 8.25 -0.55
C SER A 296 -6.64 7.55 0.77
N ILE A 297 -7.25 6.41 0.69
CA ILE A 297 -7.49 5.53 1.83
C ILE A 297 -6.75 4.21 1.65
N GLY A 298 -6.43 3.55 2.75
CA GLY A 298 -5.80 2.24 2.76
C GLY A 298 -6.46 1.32 3.80
N VAL A 299 -6.56 0.04 3.48
CA VAL A 299 -7.06 -0.99 4.41
C VAL A 299 -6.09 -2.16 4.41
N GLY A 300 -5.70 -2.62 5.58
CA GLY A 300 -4.78 -3.74 5.75
C GLY A 300 -4.99 -4.52 7.05
N ASP A 301 -4.23 -5.60 7.23
CA ASP A 301 -4.36 -6.50 8.39
C ASP A 301 -3.05 -6.78 9.14
N SER A 302 -1.89 -6.55 8.51
CA SER A 302 -0.60 -7.01 9.04
C SER A 302 0.53 -5.99 8.84
N MET A 303 1.70 -6.27 9.44
CA MET A 303 2.83 -5.31 9.49
C MET A 303 3.36 -4.89 8.11
N ASN A 304 3.22 -5.71 7.07
CA ASN A 304 3.60 -5.32 5.72
C ASN A 304 2.71 -4.20 5.13
N ASP A 305 1.54 -3.93 5.76
CA ASP A 305 0.63 -2.84 5.40
C ASP A 305 0.99 -1.53 6.07
N LEU A 306 1.77 -1.55 7.16
CA LEU A 306 2.04 -0.37 7.97
C LEU A 306 2.45 0.84 7.12
N LYS A 307 3.39 0.66 6.19
CA LYS A 307 3.85 1.74 5.32
C LYS A 307 2.78 2.23 4.35
N MET A 308 1.91 1.36 3.84
CA MET A 308 0.75 1.76 3.05
C MET A 308 -0.18 2.64 3.89
N LEU A 309 -0.51 2.19 5.10
CA LEU A 309 -1.43 2.89 6.01
C LEU A 309 -0.88 4.23 6.51
N GLU A 310 0.46 4.34 6.66
CA GLU A 310 1.13 5.61 7.00
C GLU A 310 1.18 6.61 5.83
N TYR A 311 1.21 6.10 4.58
CA TYR A 311 1.35 6.96 3.39
C TYR A 311 0.00 7.50 2.90
N VAL A 312 -1.09 6.76 3.03
CA VAL A 312 -2.43 7.25 2.70
C VAL A 312 -2.89 8.35 3.66
N GLY A 313 -3.92 9.09 3.28
CA GLY A 313 -4.52 10.11 4.17
C GLY A 313 -5.33 9.51 5.31
N LYS A 314 -5.98 8.36 5.07
CA LYS A 314 -6.73 7.63 6.09
C LYS A 314 -6.46 6.13 6.00
N GLY A 315 -5.83 5.59 7.03
CA GLY A 315 -5.60 4.16 7.19
C GLY A 315 -6.69 3.51 8.03
N TYR A 316 -7.11 2.33 7.62
CA TYR A 316 -8.03 1.46 8.33
C TYR A 316 -7.42 0.08 8.51
N VAL A 317 -7.78 -0.60 9.59
CA VAL A 317 -7.41 -1.99 9.82
C VAL A 317 -8.66 -2.84 10.00
N VAL A 318 -8.59 -4.08 9.52
CA VAL A 318 -9.68 -5.04 9.72
C VAL A 318 -9.80 -5.42 11.20
N ASP A 319 -10.93 -5.98 11.63
CA ASP A 319 -11.14 -6.39 13.03
C ASP A 319 -10.13 -7.47 13.48
N THR A 320 -9.73 -8.36 12.57
CA THR A 320 -8.76 -9.44 12.81
C THR A 320 -7.30 -9.03 12.55
N VAL A 321 -6.98 -7.75 12.76
CA VAL A 321 -5.63 -7.20 12.59
C VAL A 321 -4.59 -7.95 13.43
N SER A 322 -3.37 -8.12 12.92
CA SER A 322 -2.26 -8.70 13.66
C SER A 322 -1.95 -7.90 14.94
N GLU A 323 -1.44 -8.58 15.99
CA GLU A 323 -1.13 -7.93 17.26
C GLU A 323 -0.11 -6.79 17.08
N GLU A 324 0.90 -6.99 16.24
CA GLU A 324 1.96 -6.02 15.98
C GLU A 324 1.42 -4.76 15.29
N LEU A 325 0.53 -4.91 14.31
CA LEU A 325 -0.11 -3.76 13.66
C LEU A 325 -1.19 -3.14 14.55
N GLY A 326 -1.83 -3.94 15.38
CA GLY A 326 -2.90 -3.51 16.29
C GLY A 326 -2.47 -2.49 17.36
N VAL A 327 -1.15 -2.33 17.61
CA VAL A 327 -0.63 -1.31 18.54
C VAL A 327 -0.66 0.11 17.94
N TYR A 328 -0.78 0.22 16.63
CA TYR A 328 -0.91 1.51 15.95
C TYR A 328 -2.35 2.01 15.99
N ASN A 329 -2.53 3.31 16.08
CA ASN A 329 -3.85 3.92 16.26
C ASN A 329 -4.59 4.12 14.94
N PHE A 330 -4.79 3.02 14.19
CA PHE A 330 -5.65 3.02 12.99
C PHE A 330 -7.11 2.73 13.37
N GLU A 331 -8.05 3.27 12.58
CA GLU A 331 -9.47 3.01 12.78
C GLU A 331 -9.79 1.57 12.36
N LYS A 332 -10.47 0.81 13.25
CA LYS A 332 -10.89 -0.56 12.96
C LYS A 332 -12.21 -0.57 12.18
N LEU A 333 -12.26 -1.45 11.19
CA LEU A 333 -13.48 -1.72 10.45
C LEU A 333 -14.48 -2.53 11.27
N ASN A 334 -15.68 -2.65 10.72
CA ASN A 334 -16.75 -3.47 11.29
C ASN A 334 -16.29 -4.94 11.46
N LYS A 335 -16.78 -5.60 12.50
CA LYS A 335 -16.52 -7.03 12.77
C LYS A 335 -17.11 -7.98 11.74
N ASN A 336 -18.11 -7.53 10.97
CA ASN A 336 -18.66 -8.33 9.89
C ASN A 336 -17.71 -8.34 8.70
N ARG A 337 -16.88 -9.38 8.65
CA ARG A 337 -15.85 -9.58 7.62
C ARG A 337 -16.40 -9.79 6.21
N ASP A 338 -17.69 -9.99 6.03
CA ASP A 338 -18.31 -10.14 4.70
C ASP A 338 -18.58 -8.81 4.01
N ILE A 339 -18.72 -7.73 4.78
CA ILE A 339 -19.10 -6.40 4.27
C ILE A 339 -18.17 -5.26 4.72
N ASP A 340 -17.16 -5.50 5.52
CA ASP A 340 -16.31 -4.46 6.13
C ASP A 340 -15.71 -3.47 5.11
N ILE A 341 -15.13 -3.97 4.02
CA ILE A 341 -14.60 -3.11 2.95
C ILE A 341 -15.69 -2.48 2.09
N VAL A 342 -16.86 -3.11 2.01
CA VAL A 342 -18.02 -2.55 1.28
C VAL A 342 -18.46 -1.26 1.95
N GLU A 343 -18.52 -1.23 3.28
CA GLU A 343 -18.86 -0.01 4.03
C GLU A 343 -17.86 1.13 3.76
N ILE A 344 -16.57 0.80 3.62
CA ILE A 344 -15.56 1.80 3.27
C ILE A 344 -15.75 2.31 1.84
N ILE A 345 -15.98 1.43 0.88
CA ILE A 345 -16.21 1.85 -0.51
C ILE A 345 -17.46 2.74 -0.59
N GLU A 346 -18.55 2.38 0.11
CA GLU A 346 -19.77 3.19 0.19
C GLU A 346 -19.54 4.56 0.82
N LYS A 347 -18.73 4.64 1.86
CA LYS A 347 -18.40 5.89 2.55
C LYS A 347 -17.69 6.90 1.64
N TYR A 348 -16.86 6.42 0.69
CA TYR A 348 -16.02 7.25 -0.16
C TYR A 348 -16.35 7.17 -1.67
N LYS A 349 -17.51 6.65 -2.04
CA LYS A 349 -17.95 6.55 -3.43
C LYS A 349 -18.33 7.88 -4.09
#